data_d41652046e7f6c50429df9346b8bbc6a
#
_entry.id   d41652046e7f6c50429df9346b8bbc6a
#
_cell.length_a   1.000
_cell.length_b   1.000
_cell.length_c   1.000
_cell.angle_alpha   90.00
_cell.angle_beta   90.00
_cell.angle_gamma   90.00
#
_symmetry.space_group_name_H-M   'P 1'
#
loop_
_entity.id
_entity.type
_entity.pdbx_description
1 polymer ?
#
loop_
_entity_poly.entity_id
_entity_poly.type
_entity_poly.pdbx_seq_one_letter_code
_entity_poly.pdbx_strand_id
1 'polypeptide(L)'
;LPWCTAFENVYLAIDSVKPKLPEREKRAIVFEHLELVGLTTAADKLITQLSGGMKQRVAIARALAIRPEVLILDEPFGALDAITKEELQEELLKIWNTQKCTVLMITHDIDEALFLADRLVMMTNGPAAGIGEVLDIEFPRPRSREDIMEDPRYYELRNSALDFLYNRFSHHED
;
A
#
# COMPACT_ATOMS: atom_id res chain seq x y z
N LEU A 1 -6.67 14.44 7.15
CA LEU A 1 -7.50 15.62 7.36
C LEU A 1 -6.80 16.81 6.71
N PRO A 2 -7.42 17.52 5.74
CA PRO A 2 -6.75 18.54 4.94
C PRO A 2 -6.35 19.81 5.74
N TRP A 3 -7.03 20.08 6.84
CA TRP A 3 -6.75 21.20 7.74
C TRP A 3 -5.71 20.90 8.83
N CYS A 4 -5.23 19.67 8.91
CA CYS A 4 -4.19 19.25 9.83
C CYS A 4 -2.84 19.19 9.12
N THR A 5 -1.76 19.34 9.89
CA THR A 5 -0.40 19.08 9.42
C THR A 5 -0.14 17.60 9.24
N ALA A 6 0.99 17.24 8.64
CA ALA A 6 1.42 15.83 8.55
C ALA A 6 1.55 15.22 9.95
N PHE A 7 2.17 15.94 10.88
CA PHE A 7 2.29 15.53 12.28
C PHE A 7 0.91 15.28 12.93
N GLU A 8 0.00 16.23 12.83
CA GLU A 8 -1.32 16.13 13.44
C GLU A 8 -2.14 14.97 12.87
N ASN A 9 -2.01 14.68 11.58
CA ASN A 9 -2.69 13.54 10.96
C ASN A 9 -2.27 12.20 11.56
N VAL A 10 -0.99 12.01 11.83
CA VAL A 10 -0.47 10.80 12.47
C VAL A 10 -0.80 10.80 13.98
N TYR A 11 -0.62 11.95 14.63
CA TYR A 11 -0.91 12.12 16.07
C TYR A 11 -2.36 11.75 16.42
N LEU A 12 -3.32 12.24 15.66
CA LEU A 12 -4.74 11.97 15.90
C LEU A 12 -5.09 10.48 15.85
N ALA A 13 -4.46 9.71 14.98
CA ALA A 13 -4.66 8.27 14.93
C ALA A 13 -4.16 7.59 16.22
N ILE A 14 -2.97 7.98 16.69
CA ILE A 14 -2.40 7.44 17.93
C ILE A 14 -3.27 7.83 19.12
N ASP A 15 -3.67 9.09 19.21
CA ASP A 15 -4.48 9.61 20.31
C ASP A 15 -5.85 8.91 20.39
N SER A 16 -6.46 8.63 19.24
CA SER A 16 -7.74 7.91 19.16
C SER A 16 -7.66 6.47 19.69
N VAL A 17 -6.57 5.77 19.39
CA VAL A 17 -6.42 4.34 19.77
C VAL A 17 -5.76 4.17 21.12
N LYS A 18 -4.86 5.08 21.49
CA LYS A 18 -4.09 5.05 22.74
C LYS A 18 -4.20 6.38 23.51
N PRO A 19 -5.42 6.79 23.95
CA PRO A 19 -5.64 8.09 24.58
C PRO A 19 -4.87 8.27 25.89
N LYS A 20 -4.60 7.18 26.61
CA LYS A 20 -3.89 7.19 27.91
C LYS A 20 -2.36 7.20 27.77
N LEU A 21 -1.82 7.10 26.56
CA LEU A 21 -0.38 7.15 26.36
C LEU A 21 0.15 8.55 26.70
N PRO A 22 1.28 8.67 27.41
CA PRO A 22 1.89 9.97 27.70
C PRO A 22 2.17 10.77 26.43
N GLU A 23 1.95 12.08 26.48
CA GLU A 23 2.12 12.99 25.33
C GLU A 23 3.51 12.85 24.68
N ARG A 24 4.56 12.75 25.49
CA ARG A 24 5.92 12.55 25.02
C ARG A 24 6.07 11.28 24.17
N GLU A 25 5.41 10.20 24.56
CA GLU A 25 5.46 8.92 23.82
C GLU A 25 4.67 8.99 22.53
N LYS A 26 3.47 9.62 22.54
CA LYS A 26 2.69 9.84 21.31
C LYS A 26 3.51 10.61 20.29
N ARG A 27 4.15 11.70 20.70
CA ARG A 27 5.01 12.50 19.82
C ARG A 27 6.20 11.71 19.28
N ALA A 28 6.81 10.87 20.09
CA ALA A 28 7.93 10.02 19.66
C ALA A 28 7.48 9.03 18.57
N ILE A 29 6.32 8.39 18.74
CA ILE A 29 5.73 7.49 17.73
C ILE A 29 5.42 8.23 16.43
N VAL A 30 4.91 9.47 16.50
CA VAL A 30 4.65 10.28 15.31
C VAL A 30 5.94 10.52 14.53
N PHE A 31 7.00 10.97 15.18
CA PHE A 31 8.27 11.26 14.51
C PHE A 31 8.92 9.99 13.96
N GLU A 32 8.87 8.87 14.69
CA GLU A 32 9.32 7.56 14.21
C GLU A 32 8.65 7.20 12.87
N HIS A 33 7.34 7.37 12.76
CA HIS A 33 6.61 7.01 11.56
C HIS A 33 6.73 8.04 10.42
N LEU A 34 6.90 9.32 10.74
CA LEU A 34 7.24 10.33 9.74
C LEU A 34 8.66 10.13 9.19
N GLU A 35 9.59 9.68 10.01
CA GLU A 35 10.95 9.32 9.58
C GLU A 35 10.93 8.09 8.67
N LEU A 36 10.17 7.04 9.03
CA LEU A 36 9.98 5.83 8.21
C LEU A 36 9.52 6.14 6.77
N VAL A 37 8.71 7.18 6.59
CA VAL A 37 8.21 7.60 5.28
C VAL A 37 8.94 8.82 4.70
N GLY A 38 10.08 9.21 5.29
CA GLY A 38 10.92 10.31 4.79
C GLY A 38 10.27 11.71 4.87
N LEU A 39 9.35 11.94 5.82
CA LEU A 39 8.58 13.18 5.94
C LEU A 39 8.88 14.00 7.20
N THR A 40 9.97 13.73 7.92
CA THR A 40 10.32 14.46 9.15
C THR A 40 10.40 15.97 8.93
N THR A 41 11.00 16.42 7.81
CA THR A 41 11.14 17.85 7.48
C THR A 41 9.83 18.52 7.03
N ALA A 42 8.81 17.72 6.74
CA ALA A 42 7.49 18.17 6.33
C ALA A 42 6.43 18.02 7.44
N ALA A 43 6.84 17.67 8.65
CA ALA A 43 5.93 17.40 9.78
C ALA A 43 4.92 18.54 10.03
N ASP A 44 5.36 19.79 9.94
CA ASP A 44 4.55 21.00 10.21
C ASP A 44 3.80 21.51 8.98
N LYS A 45 3.95 20.89 7.81
CA LYS A 45 3.20 21.29 6.61
C LYS A 45 1.77 20.77 6.66
N LEU A 46 0.82 21.60 6.25
CA LEU A 46 -0.56 21.17 6.03
C LEU A 46 -0.62 20.12 4.90
N ILE A 47 -1.56 19.18 4.97
CA ILE A 47 -1.77 18.18 3.92
C ILE A 47 -1.99 18.84 2.55
N THR A 48 -2.66 19.99 2.50
CA THR A 48 -2.90 20.75 1.27
C THR A 48 -1.62 21.27 0.60
N GLN A 49 -0.53 21.40 1.34
CA GLN A 49 0.77 21.88 0.87
C GLN A 49 1.69 20.76 0.40
N LEU A 50 1.26 19.49 0.53
CA LEU A 50 2.04 18.32 0.17
C LEU A 50 1.74 17.85 -1.26
N SER A 51 2.73 17.25 -1.93
CA SER A 51 2.52 16.53 -3.19
C SER A 51 1.62 15.31 -3.01
N GLY A 52 1.12 14.73 -4.10
CA GLY A 52 0.32 13.50 -4.08
C GLY A 52 1.03 12.35 -3.36
N GLY A 53 2.28 12.09 -3.71
CA GLY A 53 3.11 11.07 -3.06
C GLY A 53 3.35 11.35 -1.57
N MET A 54 3.61 12.60 -1.19
CA MET A 54 3.76 12.96 0.23
C MET A 54 2.47 12.76 1.02
N LYS A 55 1.30 13.07 0.44
CA LYS A 55 0.00 12.80 1.07
C LYS A 55 -0.21 11.31 1.31
N GLN A 56 0.16 10.49 0.34
CA GLN A 56 0.09 9.04 0.46
C GLN A 56 1.02 8.51 1.55
N ARG A 57 2.26 9.01 1.63
CA ARG A 57 3.20 8.69 2.70
C ARG A 57 2.65 9.04 4.09
N VAL A 58 2.00 10.19 4.25
CA VAL A 58 1.32 10.55 5.52
C VAL A 58 0.19 9.56 5.83
N ALA A 59 -0.60 9.13 4.83
CA ALA A 59 -1.67 8.17 5.04
C ALA A 59 -1.13 6.80 5.51
N ILE A 60 -0.03 6.34 4.92
CA ILE A 60 0.67 5.10 5.31
C ILE A 60 1.22 5.25 6.73
N ALA A 61 1.94 6.33 7.04
CA ALA A 61 2.48 6.60 8.38
C ALA A 61 1.38 6.60 9.44
N ARG A 62 0.26 7.27 9.16
CA ARG A 62 -0.91 7.32 10.04
C ARG A 62 -1.49 5.94 10.31
N ALA A 63 -1.60 5.09 9.27
CA ALA A 63 -2.15 3.76 9.40
C ALA A 63 -1.22 2.81 10.17
N LEU A 64 0.09 2.94 9.98
CA LEU A 64 1.09 2.08 10.64
C LEU A 64 1.38 2.50 12.09
N ALA A 65 1.23 3.78 12.43
CA ALA A 65 1.54 4.31 13.78
C ALA A 65 0.70 3.67 14.90
N ILE A 66 -0.47 3.15 14.57
CA ILE A 66 -1.32 2.43 15.51
C ILE A 66 -0.95 0.95 15.64
N ARG A 67 0.05 0.45 14.87
CA ARG A 67 0.51 -0.94 14.81
C ARG A 67 -0.64 -1.92 14.56
N PRO A 68 -1.28 -1.86 13.39
CA PRO A 68 -2.39 -2.73 13.05
C PRO A 68 -1.92 -4.17 12.81
N GLU A 69 -2.75 -5.15 13.13
CA GLU A 69 -2.54 -6.55 12.72
C GLU A 69 -2.82 -6.75 11.23
N VAL A 70 -3.81 -6.00 10.72
CA VAL A 70 -4.21 -6.00 9.31
C VAL A 70 -4.24 -4.56 8.79
N LEU A 71 -3.51 -4.29 7.72
CA LEU A 71 -3.50 -3.03 6.99
C LEU A 71 -4.27 -3.20 5.68
N ILE A 72 -5.31 -2.39 5.48
CA ILE A 72 -6.08 -2.38 4.23
C ILE A 72 -5.69 -1.14 3.42
N LEU A 73 -5.30 -1.36 2.17
CA LEU A 73 -4.93 -0.31 1.21
C LEU A 73 -5.84 -0.41 -0.01
N ASP A 74 -6.61 0.64 -0.25
CA ASP A 74 -7.54 0.72 -1.38
C ASP A 74 -6.96 1.69 -2.43
N GLU A 75 -6.57 1.14 -3.59
CA GLU A 75 -5.94 1.86 -4.71
C GLU A 75 -4.81 2.81 -4.25
N PRO A 76 -3.83 2.33 -3.45
CA PRO A 76 -2.92 3.22 -2.73
C PRO A 76 -2.00 4.04 -3.65
N PHE A 77 -1.82 3.64 -4.91
CA PHE A 77 -0.90 4.29 -5.84
C PHE A 77 -1.59 4.81 -7.11
N GLY A 78 -2.92 4.66 -7.22
CA GLY A 78 -3.67 4.96 -8.46
C GLY A 78 -3.61 6.42 -8.92
N ALA A 79 -3.40 7.38 -8.01
CA ALA A 79 -3.34 8.82 -8.31
C ALA A 79 -1.90 9.35 -8.51
N LEU A 80 -0.89 8.48 -8.60
CA LEU A 80 0.52 8.86 -8.69
C LEU A 80 1.07 8.68 -10.09
N ASP A 81 2.06 9.51 -10.45
CA ASP A 81 2.87 9.28 -11.64
C ASP A 81 3.75 8.03 -11.48
N ALA A 82 4.21 7.46 -12.59
CA ALA A 82 4.90 6.17 -12.61
C ALA A 82 6.15 6.13 -11.71
N ILE A 83 6.97 7.18 -11.72
CA ILE A 83 8.21 7.24 -10.94
C ILE A 83 7.90 7.27 -9.44
N THR A 84 7.03 8.19 -9.02
CA THR A 84 6.59 8.31 -7.61
C THR A 84 5.91 7.02 -7.12
N LYS A 85 5.15 6.36 -8.00
CA LYS A 85 4.50 5.08 -7.71
C LYS A 85 5.54 3.99 -7.39
N GLU A 86 6.54 3.83 -8.26
CA GLU A 86 7.60 2.82 -8.07
C GLU A 86 8.38 3.06 -6.77
N GLU A 87 8.81 4.30 -6.52
CA GLU A 87 9.51 4.67 -5.28
C GLU A 87 8.69 4.33 -4.03
N LEU A 88 7.39 4.65 -4.04
CA LEU A 88 6.51 4.37 -2.90
C LEU A 88 6.24 2.88 -2.68
N GLN A 89 6.16 2.10 -3.74
CA GLN A 89 5.99 0.64 -3.64
C GLN A 89 7.22 -0.01 -3.01
N GLU A 90 8.43 0.39 -3.42
CA GLU A 90 9.66 -0.09 -2.80
C GLU A 90 9.77 0.32 -1.32
N GLU A 91 9.38 1.57 -1.03
CA GLU A 91 9.36 2.07 0.33
C GLU A 91 8.37 1.32 1.21
N LEU A 92 7.17 1.02 0.69
CA LEU A 92 6.18 0.20 1.40
C LEU A 92 6.74 -1.19 1.73
N LEU A 93 7.46 -1.83 0.82
CA LEU A 93 8.12 -3.11 1.09
C LEU A 93 9.20 -3.00 2.18
N LYS A 94 9.99 -1.92 2.19
CA LYS A 94 11.00 -1.66 3.24
C LYS A 94 10.32 -1.47 4.60
N ILE A 95 9.26 -0.68 4.65
CA ILE A 95 8.48 -0.44 5.88
C ILE A 95 7.86 -1.75 6.37
N TRP A 96 7.24 -2.52 5.48
CA TRP A 96 6.64 -3.81 5.82
C TRP A 96 7.68 -4.81 6.37
N ASN A 97 8.90 -4.78 5.88
CA ASN A 97 9.98 -5.63 6.41
C ASN A 97 10.31 -5.33 7.87
N THR A 98 10.14 -4.10 8.32
CA THR A 98 10.37 -3.68 9.71
C THR A 98 9.14 -3.87 10.61
N GLN A 99 7.95 -3.59 10.07
CA GLN A 99 6.68 -3.68 10.81
C GLN A 99 5.80 -4.75 10.18
N LYS A 100 6.12 -6.01 10.41
CA LYS A 100 5.37 -7.15 9.86
C LYS A 100 3.90 -7.10 10.30
N CYS A 101 3.00 -6.89 9.32
CA CYS A 101 1.56 -7.01 9.49
C CYS A 101 0.96 -7.69 8.25
N THR A 102 -0.24 -8.19 8.35
CA THR A 102 -0.98 -8.66 7.17
C THR A 102 -1.44 -7.47 6.37
N VAL A 103 -1.12 -7.42 5.07
CA VAL A 103 -1.57 -6.36 4.17
C VAL A 103 -2.59 -6.92 3.18
N LEU A 104 -3.76 -6.30 3.13
CA LEU A 104 -4.75 -6.50 2.08
C LEU A 104 -4.75 -5.27 1.20
N MET A 105 -4.36 -5.43 -0.07
CA MET A 105 -4.33 -4.34 -1.04
C MET A 105 -5.36 -4.58 -2.15
N ILE A 106 -6.12 -3.56 -2.47
CA ILE A 106 -7.02 -3.53 -3.61
C ILE A 106 -6.35 -2.69 -4.69
N THR A 107 -6.21 -3.25 -5.89
CA THR A 107 -5.63 -2.58 -7.04
C THR A 107 -6.16 -3.17 -8.34
N HIS A 108 -6.17 -2.37 -9.39
CA HIS A 108 -6.45 -2.81 -10.77
C HIS A 108 -5.16 -3.01 -11.58
N ASP A 109 -4.00 -2.78 -10.98
CA ASP A 109 -2.69 -2.89 -11.63
C ASP A 109 -2.05 -4.25 -11.31
N ILE A 110 -1.94 -5.11 -12.34
CA ILE A 110 -1.39 -6.45 -12.22
C ILE A 110 0.09 -6.41 -11.81
N ASP A 111 0.86 -5.52 -12.42
CA ASP A 111 2.30 -5.44 -12.19
C ASP A 111 2.62 -4.99 -10.76
N GLU A 112 1.77 -4.10 -10.21
CA GLU A 112 1.78 -3.70 -8.80
C GLU A 112 1.48 -4.90 -7.88
N ALA A 113 0.43 -5.65 -8.18
CA ALA A 113 0.05 -6.80 -7.39
C ALA A 113 1.13 -7.88 -7.38
N LEU A 114 1.73 -8.18 -8.54
CA LEU A 114 2.81 -9.16 -8.67
C LEU A 114 4.09 -8.73 -7.93
N PHE A 115 4.37 -7.42 -7.90
CA PHE A 115 5.53 -6.91 -7.19
C PHE A 115 5.37 -6.96 -5.66
N LEU A 116 4.18 -6.63 -5.16
CA LEU A 116 3.96 -6.41 -3.72
C LEU A 116 3.43 -7.63 -2.99
N ALA A 117 2.50 -8.38 -3.57
CA ALA A 117 1.75 -9.40 -2.87
C ALA A 117 2.44 -10.77 -2.87
N ASP A 118 2.15 -11.60 -1.86
CA ASP A 118 2.50 -13.02 -1.83
C ASP A 118 1.37 -13.88 -2.42
N ARG A 119 0.18 -13.29 -2.56
CA ARG A 119 -1.00 -13.93 -3.14
C ARG A 119 -1.85 -12.90 -3.87
N LEU A 120 -2.20 -13.19 -5.12
CA LEU A 120 -3.12 -12.41 -5.93
C LEU A 120 -4.49 -13.08 -5.95
N VAL A 121 -5.51 -12.38 -5.47
CA VAL A 121 -6.91 -12.83 -5.48
C VAL A 121 -7.64 -12.05 -6.55
N MET A 122 -8.08 -12.73 -7.59
CA MET A 122 -8.84 -12.12 -8.69
C MET A 122 -10.33 -12.27 -8.47
N MET A 123 -11.04 -11.15 -8.55
CA MET A 123 -12.49 -11.08 -8.33
C MET A 123 -13.25 -11.16 -9.64
N THR A 124 -14.40 -11.82 -9.61
CA THR A 124 -15.34 -11.84 -10.76
C THR A 124 -16.21 -10.60 -10.76
N ASN A 125 -16.89 -10.32 -11.91
CA ASN A 125 -17.84 -9.21 -12.01
C ASN A 125 -19.13 -9.49 -11.25
N GLY A 126 -19.77 -8.39 -10.75
CA GLY A 126 -21.05 -8.43 -10.05
C GLY A 126 -22.22 -8.62 -10.98
N PRO A 127 -23.52 -8.85 -10.59
CA PRO A 127 -24.04 -8.53 -9.25
C PRO A 127 -23.72 -9.55 -8.15
N ALA A 128 -23.19 -10.72 -8.49
CA ALA A 128 -22.79 -11.76 -7.53
C ALA A 128 -21.26 -11.96 -7.57
N ALA A 129 -20.49 -10.86 -7.45
CA ALA A 129 -19.04 -10.91 -7.45
C ALA A 129 -18.48 -11.85 -6.37
N GLY A 130 -17.52 -12.67 -6.74
CA GLY A 130 -16.87 -13.63 -5.86
C GLY A 130 -15.39 -13.79 -6.20
N ILE A 131 -14.72 -14.67 -5.48
CA ILE A 131 -13.34 -15.04 -5.82
C ILE A 131 -13.38 -15.90 -7.08
N GLY A 132 -12.74 -15.46 -8.13
CA GLY A 132 -12.62 -16.19 -9.39
C GLY A 132 -11.42 -17.11 -9.42
N GLU A 133 -10.25 -16.58 -9.10
CA GLU A 133 -9.00 -17.34 -9.08
C GLU A 133 -8.04 -16.76 -8.03
N VAL A 134 -7.14 -17.60 -7.53
CA VAL A 134 -6.08 -17.20 -6.58
C VAL A 134 -4.76 -17.72 -7.12
N LEU A 135 -3.79 -16.81 -7.29
CA LEU A 135 -2.42 -17.13 -7.69
C LEU A 135 -1.47 -16.89 -6.52
N ASP A 136 -0.67 -17.87 -6.18
CA ASP A 136 0.43 -17.72 -5.23
C ASP A 136 1.65 -17.10 -5.94
N ILE A 137 2.26 -16.09 -5.31
CA ILE A 137 3.38 -15.33 -5.86
C ILE A 137 4.62 -15.63 -5.03
N GLU A 138 5.42 -16.59 -5.48
CA GLU A 138 6.56 -17.14 -4.74
C GLU A 138 7.89 -16.47 -5.10
N PHE A 139 7.90 -15.15 -5.32
CA PHE A 139 9.17 -14.42 -5.48
C PHE A 139 9.87 -14.25 -4.14
N PRO A 140 11.20 -14.44 -4.10
CA PRO A 140 11.96 -14.30 -2.86
C PRO A 140 11.89 -12.87 -2.31
N ARG A 141 12.12 -12.73 -1.01
CA ARG A 141 12.23 -11.42 -0.34
C ARG A 141 13.66 -11.23 0.20
N PRO A 142 14.27 -10.03 0.18
CA PRO A 142 13.66 -8.78 -0.31
C PRO A 142 13.47 -8.80 -1.84
N ARG A 143 12.37 -8.20 -2.31
CA ARG A 143 12.04 -8.11 -3.74
C ARG A 143 12.75 -6.93 -4.38
N SER A 144 13.36 -7.15 -5.53
CA SER A 144 13.85 -6.15 -6.45
C SER A 144 13.00 -6.21 -7.73
N ARG A 145 12.71 -5.06 -8.30
CA ARG A 145 11.94 -4.97 -9.54
C ARG A 145 12.67 -5.64 -10.72
N GLU A 146 13.98 -5.42 -10.80
CA GLU A 146 14.84 -6.01 -11.81
C GLU A 146 14.82 -7.54 -11.72
N ASP A 147 15.07 -8.10 -10.54
CA ASP A 147 15.10 -9.55 -10.32
C ASP A 147 13.76 -10.22 -10.67
N ILE A 148 12.64 -9.58 -10.31
CA ILE A 148 11.30 -10.11 -10.61
C ILE A 148 11.02 -10.07 -12.10
N MET A 149 11.35 -8.98 -12.79
CA MET A 149 11.12 -8.83 -14.24
C MET A 149 12.00 -9.75 -15.08
N GLU A 150 13.17 -10.16 -14.57
CA GLU A 150 14.05 -11.15 -15.21
C GLU A 150 13.60 -12.60 -14.96
N ASP A 151 12.75 -12.85 -13.96
CA ASP A 151 12.23 -14.19 -13.66
C ASP A 151 11.13 -14.60 -14.68
N PRO A 152 11.28 -15.72 -15.41
CA PRO A 152 10.26 -16.17 -16.36
C PRO A 152 8.86 -16.34 -15.76
N ARG A 153 8.78 -16.71 -14.47
CA ARG A 153 7.52 -16.88 -13.74
C ARG A 153 6.70 -15.58 -13.65
N TYR A 154 7.36 -14.42 -13.72
CA TYR A 154 6.66 -13.13 -13.73
C TYR A 154 5.72 -13.02 -14.94
N TYR A 155 6.20 -13.37 -16.13
CA TYR A 155 5.41 -13.32 -17.35
C TYR A 155 4.32 -14.38 -17.39
N GLU A 156 4.56 -15.57 -16.82
CA GLU A 156 3.56 -16.61 -16.67
C GLU A 156 2.39 -16.16 -15.77
N LEU A 157 2.70 -15.62 -14.59
CA LEU A 157 1.71 -15.11 -13.64
C LEU A 157 0.96 -13.89 -14.23
N ARG A 158 1.69 -12.99 -14.88
CA ARG A 158 1.12 -11.82 -15.54
C ARG A 158 0.13 -12.21 -16.65
N ASN A 159 0.52 -13.16 -17.49
CA ASN A 159 -0.36 -13.66 -18.55
C ASN A 159 -1.59 -14.37 -17.97
N SER A 160 -1.44 -15.20 -16.94
CA SER A 160 -2.58 -15.83 -16.26
C SER A 160 -3.56 -14.81 -15.71
N ALA A 161 -3.05 -13.74 -15.07
CA ALA A 161 -3.90 -12.65 -14.57
C ALA A 161 -4.60 -11.89 -15.70
N LEU A 162 -3.90 -11.61 -16.81
CA LEU A 162 -4.48 -10.97 -17.99
C LEU A 162 -5.54 -11.86 -18.65
N ASP A 163 -5.27 -13.14 -18.82
CA ASP A 163 -6.22 -14.10 -19.39
C ASP A 163 -7.48 -14.20 -18.55
N PHE A 164 -7.35 -14.19 -17.22
CA PHE A 164 -8.51 -14.10 -16.33
C PHE A 164 -9.32 -12.84 -16.59
N LEU A 165 -8.67 -11.67 -16.66
CA LEU A 165 -9.36 -10.40 -16.88
C LEU A 165 -10.02 -10.31 -18.25
N TYR A 166 -9.35 -10.74 -19.32
CA TYR A 166 -9.86 -10.61 -20.69
C TYR A 166 -10.87 -11.71 -21.06
N ASN A 167 -10.61 -12.96 -20.69
CA ASN A 167 -11.42 -14.09 -21.16
C ASN A 167 -12.65 -14.35 -20.29
N ARG A 168 -12.65 -13.95 -19.02
CA ARG A 168 -13.81 -14.10 -18.12
C ARG A 168 -14.68 -12.86 -18.01
N PHE A 169 -14.17 -11.68 -18.44
CA PHE A 169 -14.96 -10.45 -18.49
C PHE A 169 -15.77 -10.31 -19.77
N SER A 170 -15.35 -10.91 -20.87
CA SER A 170 -16.02 -10.78 -22.18
C SER A 170 -17.29 -11.65 -22.35
N HIS A 171 -17.67 -12.44 -21.36
CA HIS A 171 -18.78 -13.38 -21.47
C HIS A 171 -20.10 -12.95 -20.80
N HIS A 172 -20.32 -11.65 -20.50
CA HIS A 172 -21.57 -11.15 -19.96
C HIS A 172 -22.10 -9.90 -20.68
N GLU A 173 -21.99 -9.89 -22.01
CA GLU A 173 -22.81 -9.03 -22.89
C GLU A 173 -23.71 -9.93 -23.79
N ASP A 174 -24.60 -10.72 -23.17
CA ASP A 174 -25.75 -11.33 -23.83
C ASP A 174 -26.97 -11.29 -22.88
#